data_5b109b5c2496c158006cbcced6a52e4d
#
_entry.id   5b109b5c2496c158006cbcced6a52e4d
#
_cell.length_a   1.000
_cell.length_b   1.000
_cell.length_c   1.000
_cell.angle_alpha   90.00
_cell.angle_beta   90.00
_cell.angle_gamma   90.00
#
_symmetry.space_group_name_H-M   'P 1'
#
loop_
_entity.id
_entity.type
_entity.pdbx_description
1 polymer ?
#
loop_
_entity_poly.entity_id
_entity_poly.type
_entity_poly.pdbx_seq_one_letter_code
_entity_poly.pdbx_strand_id
1 'polypeptide(L)'
;MHCHANARLTPRGRAEVFAAVEAGMTVAAACLAFRMSRRAYYRWLPRWRAEGEAGLADRSSRPHRSPQRVSATTERQVAALREATGWGPDRIGALLGLPASTCHRVLARLGYLERARTAEPVVRYEIAAPGGLLHLDTKKLGRIGAGPGHRATGDRRGRNRGIGWEVLHVAVDAATRLVYAELLPDERGRTAARFLVRAIRWFRERGVAVERLLTDNGSPYRSRVFARARRWLGVRHSRTRPYRPQTNGKAERWIRTVLSECLYLEVFRSPDERQLALERFIDYYNARRPHLGIGGRTPRQRLAELLAA
;
A
#
# COMPACT_ATOMS: atom_id res chain seq x y z
N MET A 1 -28.02 1.10 10.84
CA MET A 1 -28.10 0.30 9.59
C MET A 1 -28.21 1.28 8.44
N HIS A 2 -27.28 1.29 7.50
CA HIS A 2 -27.31 2.27 6.39
C HIS A 2 -28.19 1.74 5.26
N CYS A 3 -29.19 2.51 4.83
CA CYS A 3 -29.92 2.20 3.61
C CYS A 3 -28.94 2.26 2.41
N HIS A 4 -29.07 1.31 1.50
CA HIS A 4 -28.33 1.34 0.24
C HIS A 4 -28.69 2.61 -0.54
N ALA A 5 -27.69 3.32 -1.12
CA ALA A 5 -27.89 4.56 -1.83
C ALA A 5 -28.95 4.48 -2.97
N ASN A 6 -29.08 3.28 -3.57
CA ASN A 6 -30.06 3.01 -4.64
C ASN A 6 -31.31 2.27 -4.14
N ALA A 7 -31.62 2.32 -2.84
CA ALA A 7 -32.87 1.72 -2.34
C ALA A 7 -34.06 2.47 -2.89
N ARG A 8 -34.96 1.78 -3.58
CA ARG A 8 -36.19 2.36 -4.19
C ARG A 8 -37.12 3.02 -3.17
N LEU A 9 -37.10 2.53 -1.92
CA LEU A 9 -37.90 3.01 -0.80
C LEU A 9 -37.05 3.05 0.46
N THR A 10 -36.57 4.20 0.80
CA THR A 10 -35.91 4.49 2.08
C THR A 10 -36.94 4.58 3.21
N PRO A 11 -36.54 4.52 4.49
CA PRO A 11 -37.45 4.77 5.62
C PRO A 11 -38.20 6.09 5.47
N ARG A 12 -37.52 7.16 5.04
CA ARG A 12 -38.12 8.47 4.76
C ARG A 12 -39.16 8.40 3.65
N GLY A 13 -38.83 7.77 2.51
CA GLY A 13 -39.79 7.62 1.42
C GLY A 13 -41.01 6.77 1.81
N ARG A 14 -40.88 5.83 2.77
CA ARG A 14 -42.00 5.11 3.36
C ARG A 14 -42.86 6.04 4.21
N ALA A 15 -42.26 6.90 5.03
CA ALA A 15 -42.95 7.85 5.87
C ALA A 15 -43.78 8.85 5.01
N GLU A 16 -43.24 9.32 3.92
CA GLU A 16 -43.94 10.23 2.99
C GLU A 16 -45.22 9.62 2.40
N VAL A 17 -45.23 8.30 2.14
CA VAL A 17 -46.42 7.58 1.68
C VAL A 17 -47.52 7.59 2.73
N PHE A 18 -47.15 7.30 4.00
CA PHE A 18 -48.10 7.24 5.12
C PHE A 18 -48.62 8.64 5.44
N ALA A 19 -47.76 9.67 5.47
CA ALA A 19 -48.15 11.05 5.67
C ALA A 19 -49.12 11.56 4.58
N ALA A 20 -48.93 11.19 3.32
CA ALA A 20 -49.82 11.53 2.23
C ALA A 20 -51.21 10.89 2.39
N VAL A 21 -51.28 9.64 2.89
CA VAL A 21 -52.56 8.98 3.17
C VAL A 21 -53.27 9.63 4.38
N GLU A 22 -52.55 10.00 5.41
CA GLU A 22 -53.12 10.73 6.57
C GLU A 22 -53.59 12.12 6.22
N ALA A 23 -52.94 12.76 5.21
CA ALA A 23 -53.39 14.02 4.65
C ALA A 23 -54.61 13.90 3.70
N GLY A 24 -55.22 12.70 3.60
CA GLY A 24 -56.48 12.47 2.85
C GLY A 24 -56.27 11.87 1.45
N MET A 25 -55.06 11.55 1.06
CA MET A 25 -54.83 10.85 -0.22
C MET A 25 -55.28 9.41 -0.16
N THR A 26 -55.92 8.89 -1.23
CA THR A 26 -56.25 7.45 -1.24
C THR A 26 -54.97 6.59 -1.28
N VAL A 27 -55.00 5.42 -0.64
CA VAL A 27 -53.85 4.49 -0.64
C VAL A 27 -53.39 4.17 -2.06
N ALA A 28 -54.31 4.03 -2.99
CA ALA A 28 -53.98 3.76 -4.39
C ALA A 28 -53.19 4.91 -5.03
N ALA A 29 -53.63 6.14 -4.83
CA ALA A 29 -52.97 7.33 -5.35
C ALA A 29 -51.61 7.56 -4.70
N ALA A 30 -51.51 7.45 -3.39
CA ALA A 30 -50.23 7.57 -2.66
C ALA A 30 -49.22 6.51 -3.11
N CYS A 31 -49.66 5.26 -3.21
CA CYS A 31 -48.79 4.18 -3.69
C CYS A 31 -48.28 4.42 -5.12
N LEU A 32 -49.11 4.98 -5.99
CA LEU A 32 -48.71 5.32 -7.36
C LEU A 32 -47.72 6.48 -7.38
N ALA A 33 -48.02 7.56 -6.66
CA ALA A 33 -47.19 8.78 -6.61
C ALA A 33 -45.77 8.48 -6.09
N PHE A 34 -45.64 7.66 -5.03
CA PHE A 34 -44.38 7.33 -4.42
C PHE A 34 -43.78 6.00 -4.89
N ARG A 35 -44.32 5.39 -5.94
CA ARG A 35 -43.85 4.11 -6.53
C ARG A 35 -43.77 2.98 -5.54
N MET A 36 -44.67 2.93 -4.57
CA MET A 36 -44.81 1.84 -3.58
C MET A 36 -45.94 0.89 -4.02
N SER A 37 -45.72 -0.42 -3.91
CA SER A 37 -46.83 -1.36 -4.16
C SER A 37 -47.83 -1.35 -3.00
N ARG A 38 -49.12 -1.52 -3.27
CA ARG A 38 -50.14 -1.66 -2.22
C ARG A 38 -49.78 -2.76 -1.21
N ARG A 39 -49.22 -3.92 -1.70
CA ARG A 39 -48.76 -5.01 -0.83
C ARG A 39 -47.66 -4.53 0.14
N ALA A 40 -46.74 -3.69 -0.31
CA ALA A 40 -45.72 -3.09 0.55
C ALA A 40 -46.34 -2.13 1.56
N TYR A 41 -47.29 -1.28 1.15
CA TYR A 41 -48.02 -0.41 2.06
C TYR A 41 -48.64 -1.16 3.21
N TYR A 42 -49.50 -2.18 2.93
CA TYR A 42 -50.16 -2.95 3.97
C TYR A 42 -49.18 -3.80 4.80
N ARG A 43 -48.04 -4.19 4.29
CA ARG A 43 -46.98 -4.84 5.09
C ARG A 43 -46.36 -3.90 6.12
N TRP A 44 -46.21 -2.62 5.78
CA TRP A 44 -45.63 -1.61 6.67
C TRP A 44 -46.65 -0.95 7.60
N LEU A 45 -47.92 -0.95 7.26
CA LEU A 45 -49.00 -0.29 8.00
C LEU A 45 -49.09 -0.72 9.49
N PRO A 46 -48.98 -2.02 9.86
CA PRO A 46 -49.01 -2.39 11.26
C PRO A 46 -47.86 -1.77 12.07
N ARG A 47 -46.68 -1.67 11.45
CA ARG A 47 -45.50 -1.08 12.10
C ARG A 47 -45.61 0.44 12.20
N TRP A 48 -46.17 1.09 11.19
CA TRP A 48 -46.49 2.52 11.22
C TRP A 48 -47.48 2.81 12.36
N ARG A 49 -48.55 2.04 12.48
CA ARG A 49 -49.54 2.23 13.54
C ARG A 49 -49.00 2.01 14.94
N ALA A 50 -48.08 1.05 15.14
CA ALA A 50 -47.54 0.70 16.43
C ALA A 50 -46.36 1.59 16.87
N GLU A 51 -45.53 2.02 15.98
CA GLU A 51 -44.19 2.63 16.26
C GLU A 51 -43.98 3.96 15.53
N GLY A 52 -44.96 4.42 14.73
CA GLY A 52 -44.81 5.64 13.91
C GLY A 52 -43.68 5.53 12.90
N GLU A 53 -42.98 6.62 12.67
CA GLU A 53 -41.85 6.71 11.73
C GLU A 53 -40.72 5.75 12.10
N ALA A 54 -40.44 5.53 13.38
CA ALA A 54 -39.41 4.59 13.84
C ALA A 54 -39.69 3.15 13.38
N GLY A 55 -40.97 2.76 13.26
CA GLY A 55 -41.39 1.47 12.75
C GLY A 55 -41.05 1.23 11.28
N LEU A 56 -40.78 2.26 10.51
CA LEU A 56 -40.41 2.17 9.08
C LEU A 56 -38.93 1.89 8.82
N ALA A 57 -38.09 1.91 9.85
CA ALA A 57 -36.70 1.52 9.73
C ALA A 57 -36.55 0.03 9.41
N ASP A 58 -35.53 -0.30 8.58
CA ASP A 58 -35.24 -1.69 8.26
C ASP A 58 -34.71 -2.40 9.52
N ARG A 59 -35.33 -3.51 9.88
CA ARG A 59 -34.87 -4.40 10.96
C ARG A 59 -33.84 -5.38 10.44
N SER A 60 -32.98 -5.88 11.32
CA SER A 60 -32.02 -6.91 10.98
C SER A 60 -32.72 -8.15 10.43
N SER A 61 -32.30 -8.62 9.27
CA SER A 61 -32.76 -9.89 8.70
C SER A 61 -32.05 -11.12 9.29
N ARG A 62 -31.17 -10.89 10.28
CA ARG A 62 -30.40 -11.97 10.91
C ARG A 62 -31.33 -12.91 11.66
N PRO A 63 -31.21 -14.24 11.45
CA PRO A 63 -32.01 -15.20 12.19
C PRO A 63 -31.82 -15.08 13.71
N HIS A 64 -32.91 -15.15 14.47
CA HIS A 64 -32.88 -15.14 15.94
C HIS A 64 -32.20 -16.39 16.50
N ARG A 65 -32.23 -17.51 15.77
CA ARG A 65 -31.56 -18.75 16.16
C ARG A 65 -30.50 -19.09 15.09
N SER A 66 -29.30 -19.45 15.55
CA SER A 66 -28.21 -19.93 14.74
C SER A 66 -27.72 -21.28 15.28
N PRO A 67 -28.34 -22.40 14.89
CA PRO A 67 -28.04 -23.73 15.48
C PRO A 67 -26.57 -24.14 15.31
N GLN A 68 -25.91 -23.65 14.24
CA GLN A 68 -24.49 -23.93 13.97
C GLN A 68 -23.52 -22.96 14.64
N ARG A 69 -24.01 -22.07 15.49
CA ARG A 69 -23.12 -21.17 16.24
C ARG A 69 -22.41 -21.97 17.32
N VAL A 70 -21.09 -21.79 17.42
CA VAL A 70 -20.31 -22.39 18.52
C VAL A 70 -20.80 -21.89 19.89
N SER A 71 -20.67 -22.73 20.89
CA SER A 71 -21.12 -22.41 22.26
C SER A 71 -20.37 -21.18 22.81
N ALA A 72 -21.01 -20.48 23.76
CA ALA A 72 -20.37 -19.35 24.43
C ALA A 72 -19.08 -19.75 25.17
N THR A 73 -19.01 -21.01 25.63
CA THR A 73 -17.80 -21.56 26.26
C THR A 73 -16.67 -21.67 25.25
N THR A 74 -16.94 -22.21 24.06
CA THR A 74 -15.96 -22.31 22.98
C THR A 74 -15.50 -20.93 22.51
N GLU A 75 -16.41 -19.94 22.42
CA GLU A 75 -16.04 -18.56 22.07
C GLU A 75 -15.06 -17.97 23.10
N ARG A 76 -15.33 -18.20 24.41
CA ARG A 76 -14.40 -17.75 25.46
C ARG A 76 -13.05 -18.44 25.42
N GLN A 77 -12.99 -19.73 25.13
CA GLN A 77 -11.72 -20.46 24.97
C GLN A 77 -10.89 -19.92 23.81
N VAL A 78 -11.53 -19.65 22.67
CA VAL A 78 -10.85 -19.04 21.51
C VAL A 78 -10.31 -17.65 21.84
N ALA A 79 -11.09 -16.82 22.55
CA ALA A 79 -10.67 -15.49 22.98
C ALA A 79 -9.50 -15.54 23.97
N ALA A 80 -9.61 -16.36 25.00
CA ALA A 80 -8.56 -16.52 26.03
C ALA A 80 -7.23 -16.99 25.43
N LEU A 81 -7.26 -17.97 24.52
CA LEU A 81 -6.06 -18.41 23.80
C LEU A 81 -5.46 -17.28 22.93
N ARG A 82 -6.30 -16.49 22.29
CA ARG A 82 -5.84 -15.34 21.49
C ARG A 82 -5.14 -14.30 22.36
N GLU A 83 -5.72 -13.95 23.48
CA GLU A 83 -5.17 -12.99 24.45
C GLU A 83 -3.85 -13.48 25.05
N ALA A 84 -3.84 -14.72 25.54
CA ALA A 84 -2.67 -15.28 26.21
C ALA A 84 -1.47 -15.52 25.28
N THR A 85 -1.73 -15.90 24.01
CA THR A 85 -0.65 -16.38 23.12
C THR A 85 -0.43 -15.52 21.89
N GLY A 86 -1.40 -14.68 21.51
CA GLY A 86 -1.39 -13.95 20.25
C GLY A 86 -1.54 -14.84 18.99
N TRP A 87 -1.89 -16.13 19.16
CA TRP A 87 -1.99 -17.09 18.07
C TRP A 87 -3.08 -16.74 17.06
N GLY A 88 -2.84 -17.12 15.80
CA GLY A 88 -3.85 -17.02 14.74
C GLY A 88 -4.87 -18.16 14.76
N PRO A 89 -5.92 -18.04 13.93
CA PRO A 89 -7.02 -19.01 13.87
C PRO A 89 -6.58 -20.47 13.67
N ASP A 90 -5.54 -20.70 12.85
CA ASP A 90 -5.05 -22.04 12.54
C ASP A 90 -4.50 -22.76 13.76
N ARG A 91 -3.66 -22.08 14.57
CA ARG A 91 -3.08 -22.66 15.77
C ARG A 91 -4.11 -22.87 16.87
N ILE A 92 -5.02 -21.92 17.05
CA ILE A 92 -6.12 -22.03 18.01
C ILE A 92 -7.04 -23.18 17.60
N GLY A 93 -7.37 -23.27 16.32
CA GLY A 93 -8.18 -24.35 15.77
C GLY A 93 -7.55 -25.73 15.97
N ALA A 94 -6.26 -25.87 15.68
CA ALA A 94 -5.52 -27.12 15.88
C ALA A 94 -5.53 -27.56 17.35
N LEU A 95 -5.41 -26.61 18.30
CA LEU A 95 -5.43 -26.93 19.73
C LEU A 95 -6.82 -27.32 20.24
N LEU A 96 -7.87 -26.63 19.76
CA LEU A 96 -9.25 -26.85 20.23
C LEU A 96 -10.02 -27.90 19.41
N GLY A 97 -9.41 -28.51 18.40
CA GLY A 97 -10.10 -29.41 17.47
C GLY A 97 -11.18 -28.73 16.61
N LEU A 98 -11.01 -27.43 16.34
CA LEU A 98 -11.97 -26.61 15.59
C LEU A 98 -11.43 -26.25 14.20
N PRO A 99 -12.27 -26.13 13.15
CA PRO A 99 -11.85 -25.56 11.88
C PRO A 99 -11.30 -24.14 12.06
N ALA A 100 -10.19 -23.83 11.40
CA ALA A 100 -9.58 -22.49 11.44
C ALA A 100 -10.56 -21.39 11.01
N SER A 101 -11.43 -21.68 10.03
CA SER A 101 -12.50 -20.76 9.58
C SER A 101 -13.51 -20.45 10.69
N THR A 102 -13.77 -21.39 11.58
CA THR A 102 -14.63 -21.19 12.75
C THR A 102 -13.95 -20.27 13.76
N CYS A 103 -12.68 -20.55 14.10
CA CYS A 103 -11.90 -19.67 14.99
C CYS A 103 -11.77 -18.27 14.41
N HIS A 104 -11.52 -18.13 13.10
CA HIS A 104 -11.49 -16.83 12.44
C HIS A 104 -12.81 -16.05 12.60
N ARG A 105 -13.97 -16.71 12.36
CA ARG A 105 -15.27 -16.07 12.52
C ARG A 105 -15.55 -15.64 13.97
N VAL A 106 -15.12 -16.44 14.95
CA VAL A 106 -15.22 -16.08 16.38
C VAL A 106 -14.38 -14.85 16.67
N LEU A 107 -13.09 -14.87 16.28
CA LEU A 107 -12.17 -13.74 16.49
C LEU A 107 -12.63 -12.47 15.79
N ALA A 108 -13.17 -12.58 14.55
CA ALA A 108 -13.76 -11.46 13.83
C ALA A 108 -14.91 -10.81 14.59
N ARG A 109 -15.83 -11.63 15.07
CA ARG A 109 -17.02 -11.18 15.82
C ARG A 109 -16.66 -10.51 17.15
N LEU A 110 -15.59 -10.99 17.80
CA LEU A 110 -15.10 -10.46 19.07
C LEU A 110 -14.10 -9.29 18.90
N GLY A 111 -13.79 -8.86 17.65
CA GLY A 111 -12.88 -7.75 17.38
C GLY A 111 -11.39 -8.08 17.50
N TYR A 112 -11.00 -9.37 17.60
CA TYR A 112 -9.61 -9.79 17.77
C TYR A 112 -8.83 -9.97 16.47
N LEU A 113 -9.38 -9.66 15.29
CA LEU A 113 -8.66 -9.79 14.02
C LEU A 113 -7.60 -8.71 13.83
N GLU A 114 -7.84 -7.53 14.34
CA GLU A 114 -6.82 -6.49 14.35
C GLU A 114 -5.83 -6.80 15.48
N ARG A 115 -4.59 -7.14 15.12
CA ARG A 115 -3.50 -7.01 16.07
C ARG A 115 -3.40 -5.54 16.42
N ALA A 116 -3.61 -5.20 17.68
CA ALA A 116 -3.12 -3.94 18.21
C ALA A 116 -1.60 -3.91 17.92
N ARG A 117 -1.23 -3.32 16.79
CA ARG A 117 0.15 -2.95 16.57
C ARG A 117 0.41 -1.82 17.55
N THR A 118 1.07 -2.11 18.65
CA THR A 118 1.86 -1.12 19.38
C THR A 118 3.03 -0.72 18.49
N ALA A 119 2.70 -0.18 17.31
CA ALA A 119 3.67 0.46 16.47
C ALA A 119 3.89 1.83 17.09
N GLU A 120 5.06 2.07 17.64
CA GLU A 120 5.49 3.44 17.89
C GLU A 120 5.15 4.26 16.63
N PRO A 121 4.55 5.45 16.79
CA PRO A 121 4.16 6.26 15.64
C PRO A 121 5.39 6.46 14.77
N VAL A 122 5.29 6.05 13.50
CA VAL A 122 6.36 6.24 12.53
C VAL A 122 6.54 7.74 12.36
N VAL A 123 7.61 8.27 12.93
CA VAL A 123 7.98 9.69 12.73
C VAL A 123 8.32 9.85 11.25
N ARG A 124 7.41 10.43 10.49
CA ARG A 124 7.64 10.75 9.09
C ARG A 124 8.53 11.97 9.00
N TYR A 125 9.77 11.77 8.56
CA TYR A 125 10.64 12.87 8.21
C TYR A 125 10.21 13.46 6.87
N GLU A 126 9.58 14.62 6.89
CA GLU A 126 9.35 15.41 5.69
C GLU A 126 10.47 16.43 5.55
N ILE A 127 11.26 16.29 4.51
CA ILE A 127 12.29 17.27 4.13
C ILE A 127 11.64 18.19 3.12
N ALA A 128 11.60 19.49 3.43
CA ALA A 128 10.92 20.48 2.60
C ALA A 128 11.76 20.87 1.37
N ALA A 129 13.08 20.99 1.53
CA ALA A 129 13.97 21.46 0.47
C ALA A 129 14.46 20.32 -0.44
N PRO A 130 14.46 20.53 -1.79
CA PRO A 130 15.11 19.61 -2.72
C PRO A 130 16.59 19.45 -2.39
N GLY A 131 17.09 18.20 -2.38
CA GLY A 131 18.49 17.90 -2.04
C GLY A 131 18.81 17.89 -0.54
N GLY A 132 17.93 18.35 0.35
CA GLY A 132 18.15 18.31 1.81
C GLY A 132 18.41 16.88 2.32
N LEU A 133 17.86 15.86 1.67
CA LEU A 133 18.16 14.46 1.95
C LEU A 133 17.98 13.61 0.69
N LEU A 134 19.02 12.89 0.30
CA LEU A 134 19.01 11.92 -0.79
C LEU A 134 19.11 10.52 -0.20
N HIS A 135 18.10 9.68 -0.47
CA HIS A 135 18.08 8.27 -0.10
C HIS A 135 18.81 7.43 -1.13
N LEU A 136 19.81 6.66 -0.71
CA LEU A 136 20.49 5.68 -1.56
C LEU A 136 20.17 4.26 -1.10
N ASP A 137 20.01 3.39 -2.09
CA ASP A 137 19.79 1.97 -1.86
C ASP A 137 20.28 1.14 -3.05
N THR A 138 20.38 -0.17 -2.87
CA THR A 138 20.73 -1.11 -3.91
C THR A 138 19.79 -2.30 -3.93
N LYS A 139 19.58 -2.87 -5.13
CA LYS A 139 18.80 -4.09 -5.31
C LYS A 139 19.48 -5.05 -6.27
N LYS A 140 19.77 -6.23 -5.77
CA LYS A 140 20.31 -7.33 -6.62
C LYS A 140 19.22 -7.86 -7.54
N LEU A 141 19.54 -7.97 -8.81
CA LEU A 141 18.71 -8.56 -9.85
C LEU A 141 19.49 -9.69 -10.51
N GLY A 142 18.82 -10.79 -10.85
CA GLY A 142 19.45 -11.84 -11.65
C GLY A 142 19.97 -11.25 -12.96
N ARG A 143 21.23 -11.51 -13.28
CA ARG A 143 21.82 -11.09 -14.57
C ARG A 143 21.12 -11.85 -15.70
N ILE A 144 20.88 -11.17 -16.81
CA ILE A 144 20.40 -11.79 -18.03
C ILE A 144 21.62 -12.30 -18.79
N GLY A 145 21.62 -13.59 -19.13
CA GLY A 145 22.69 -14.23 -19.88
C GLY A 145 22.34 -14.39 -21.38
N ALA A 146 22.66 -15.57 -21.94
CA ALA A 146 22.40 -15.89 -23.34
C ALA A 146 20.90 -16.06 -23.71
N GLY A 147 19.98 -15.68 -22.84
CA GLY A 147 18.55 -15.76 -23.07
C GLY A 147 17.71 -15.30 -21.88
N PRO A 148 16.40 -15.28 -22.01
CA PRO A 148 15.51 -14.82 -20.97
C PRO A 148 15.64 -15.66 -19.70
N GLY A 149 15.51 -15.00 -18.52
CA GLY A 149 15.58 -15.64 -17.22
C GLY A 149 14.39 -16.53 -16.91
N HIS A 150 14.46 -17.27 -15.81
CA HIS A 150 13.42 -18.23 -15.37
C HIS A 150 12.02 -17.64 -15.23
N ARG A 151 11.89 -16.35 -15.04
CA ARG A 151 10.59 -15.65 -15.00
C ARG A 151 9.89 -15.65 -16.35
N ALA A 152 10.66 -15.68 -17.43
CA ALA A 152 10.16 -15.74 -18.79
C ALA A 152 9.90 -17.16 -19.26
N THR A 153 10.79 -18.06 -18.88
CA THR A 153 10.76 -19.45 -19.35
C THR A 153 9.99 -20.39 -18.45
N GLY A 154 9.68 -19.97 -17.20
CA GLY A 154 9.10 -20.84 -16.17
C GLY A 154 10.09 -21.88 -15.62
N ASP A 155 11.24 -22.07 -16.27
CA ASP A 155 12.23 -23.09 -15.90
C ASP A 155 13.33 -22.51 -14.98
N ARG A 156 13.35 -22.96 -13.73
CA ARG A 156 14.41 -22.60 -12.75
C ARG A 156 15.71 -23.38 -12.97
N ARG A 157 15.71 -24.41 -13.79
CA ARG A 157 16.89 -25.21 -14.12
C ARG A 157 17.69 -24.63 -15.29
N GLY A 158 17.23 -23.50 -15.83
CA GLY A 158 17.67 -22.93 -17.08
C GLY A 158 19.11 -22.41 -17.11
N ARG A 159 19.51 -22.01 -18.31
CA ARG A 159 20.84 -21.59 -18.79
C ARG A 159 21.52 -20.47 -18.01
N ASN A 160 20.80 -19.80 -17.12
CA ASN A 160 21.30 -18.66 -16.34
C ASN A 160 21.88 -19.05 -14.97
N ARG A 161 22.07 -20.34 -14.69
CA ARG A 161 22.68 -20.81 -13.45
C ARG A 161 24.15 -20.41 -13.40
N GLY A 162 24.56 -19.67 -12.37
CA GLY A 162 25.95 -19.24 -12.21
C GLY A 162 26.34 -17.91 -12.90
N ILE A 163 25.46 -17.28 -13.67
CA ILE A 163 25.75 -15.99 -14.36
C ILE A 163 25.89 -14.81 -13.39
N GLY A 164 25.40 -14.97 -12.16
CA GLY A 164 25.54 -13.96 -11.10
C GLY A 164 24.44 -12.91 -11.09
N TRP A 165 24.81 -11.75 -10.53
CA TRP A 165 23.88 -10.68 -10.24
C TRP A 165 24.31 -9.40 -10.94
N GLU A 166 23.35 -8.59 -11.28
CA GLU A 166 23.46 -7.18 -11.63
C GLU A 166 22.78 -6.38 -10.52
N VAL A 167 23.22 -5.17 -10.26
CA VAL A 167 22.75 -4.40 -9.12
C VAL A 167 22.16 -3.08 -9.59
N LEU A 168 20.89 -2.89 -9.26
CA LEU A 168 20.22 -1.61 -9.40
C LEU A 168 20.67 -0.70 -8.26
N HIS A 169 21.35 0.39 -8.59
CA HIS A 169 21.67 1.46 -7.67
C HIS A 169 20.67 2.59 -7.84
N VAL A 170 20.20 3.13 -6.72
CA VAL A 170 19.11 4.12 -6.69
C VAL A 170 19.46 5.30 -5.82
N ALA A 171 19.09 6.48 -6.28
CA ALA A 171 19.14 7.74 -5.52
C ALA A 171 17.79 8.45 -5.64
N VAL A 172 17.11 8.68 -4.50
CA VAL A 172 15.77 9.28 -4.44
C VAL A 172 15.81 10.54 -3.57
N ASP A 173 15.43 11.67 -4.12
CA ASP A 173 15.28 12.90 -3.32
C ASP A 173 14.06 12.84 -2.39
N ALA A 174 14.28 13.22 -1.15
CA ALA A 174 13.26 13.10 -0.10
C ALA A 174 12.09 14.06 -0.27
N ALA A 175 12.32 15.27 -0.79
CA ALA A 175 11.30 16.30 -0.96
C ALA A 175 10.46 16.11 -2.22
N THR A 176 11.13 15.89 -3.34
CA THR A 176 10.50 15.86 -4.67
C THR A 176 10.11 14.47 -5.14
N ARG A 177 10.71 13.41 -4.57
CA ARG A 177 10.68 12.02 -5.09
C ARG A 177 11.38 11.86 -6.43
N LEU A 178 12.17 12.85 -6.86
CA LEU A 178 12.98 12.76 -8.07
C LEU A 178 13.99 11.63 -7.93
N VAL A 179 14.17 10.86 -8.98
CA VAL A 179 14.98 9.63 -8.97
C VAL A 179 16.04 9.63 -10.04
N TYR A 180 17.22 9.18 -9.65
CA TYR A 180 18.28 8.72 -10.54
C TYR A 180 18.62 7.27 -10.20
N ALA A 181 18.75 6.41 -11.20
CA ALA A 181 19.11 5.01 -10.98
C ALA A 181 19.90 4.43 -12.15
N GLU A 182 20.72 3.41 -11.87
CA GLU A 182 21.55 2.71 -12.84
C GLU A 182 21.59 1.22 -12.51
N LEU A 183 21.66 0.37 -13.56
CA LEU A 183 22.07 -1.02 -13.44
C LEU A 183 23.57 -1.13 -13.54
N LEU A 184 24.22 -1.65 -12.51
CA LEU A 184 25.67 -1.73 -12.42
C LEU A 184 26.11 -3.18 -12.14
N PRO A 185 27.36 -3.55 -12.47
CA PRO A 185 27.81 -4.94 -12.38
C PRO A 185 27.86 -5.49 -10.94
N ASP A 186 28.01 -4.62 -9.97
CA ASP A 186 28.15 -5.02 -8.56
C ASP A 186 27.75 -3.91 -7.57
N GLU A 187 27.73 -4.23 -6.29
CA GLU A 187 27.53 -3.29 -5.18
C GLU A 187 28.83 -2.93 -4.45
N ARG A 188 30.00 -3.08 -5.07
CA ARG A 188 31.27 -2.78 -4.40
C ARG A 188 31.43 -1.29 -4.10
N GLY A 189 32.24 -0.97 -3.10
CA GLY A 189 32.44 0.42 -2.67
C GLY A 189 32.91 1.36 -3.76
N ARG A 190 33.73 0.88 -4.74
CA ARG A 190 34.16 1.66 -5.90
C ARG A 190 32.98 1.96 -6.83
N THR A 191 32.13 0.98 -7.08
CA THR A 191 30.95 1.10 -7.93
C THR A 191 29.94 2.07 -7.30
N ALA A 192 29.66 1.91 -6.00
CA ALA A 192 28.79 2.82 -5.25
C ALA A 192 29.34 4.26 -5.21
N ALA A 193 30.66 4.44 -5.08
CA ALA A 193 31.30 5.76 -5.12
C ALA A 193 31.16 6.44 -6.49
N ARG A 194 31.39 5.71 -7.56
CA ARG A 194 31.21 6.22 -8.94
C ARG A 194 29.75 6.56 -9.23
N PHE A 195 28.82 5.69 -8.80
CA PHE A 195 27.39 5.96 -8.87
C PHE A 195 27.03 7.26 -8.12
N LEU A 196 27.54 7.44 -6.90
CA LEU A 196 27.29 8.65 -6.11
C LEU A 196 27.72 9.91 -6.86
N VAL A 197 28.90 9.91 -7.48
CA VAL A 197 29.42 11.06 -8.24
C VAL A 197 28.48 11.40 -9.40
N ARG A 198 28.05 10.39 -10.19
CA ARG A 198 27.11 10.61 -11.31
C ARG A 198 25.75 11.07 -10.84
N ALA A 199 25.22 10.47 -9.76
CA ALA A 199 23.95 10.88 -9.18
C ALA A 199 23.97 12.34 -8.72
N ILE A 200 24.98 12.73 -7.94
CA ILE A 200 25.12 14.14 -7.47
C ILE A 200 25.22 15.10 -8.64
N ARG A 201 26.01 14.77 -9.68
CA ARG A 201 26.10 15.58 -10.90
C ARG A 201 24.74 15.72 -11.57
N TRP A 202 24.02 14.61 -11.76
CA TRP A 202 22.71 14.58 -12.40
C TRP A 202 21.67 15.44 -11.63
N PHE A 203 21.70 15.41 -10.29
CA PHE A 203 20.85 16.26 -9.44
C PHE A 203 21.23 17.74 -9.57
N ARG A 204 22.53 18.07 -9.55
CA ARG A 204 23.02 19.45 -9.72
C ARG A 204 22.62 20.07 -11.07
N GLU A 205 22.70 19.30 -12.14
CA GLU A 205 22.26 19.72 -13.49
C GLU A 205 20.78 20.09 -13.54
N ARG A 206 20.00 19.67 -12.53
CA ARG A 206 18.56 19.96 -12.35
C ARG A 206 18.25 20.98 -11.25
N GLY A 207 19.27 21.70 -10.82
CA GLY A 207 19.13 22.73 -9.79
C GLY A 207 19.02 22.19 -8.35
N VAL A 208 19.30 20.91 -8.13
CA VAL A 208 19.20 20.28 -6.80
C VAL A 208 20.57 20.19 -6.14
N ALA A 209 20.82 21.03 -5.15
CA ALA A 209 22.03 21.00 -4.31
C ALA A 209 21.86 19.94 -3.21
N VAL A 210 22.56 18.79 -3.34
CA VAL A 210 22.44 17.70 -2.38
C VAL A 210 23.30 17.98 -1.14
N GLU A 211 22.66 18.05 0.04
CA GLU A 211 23.32 18.32 1.31
C GLU A 211 23.69 17.07 2.10
N ARG A 212 22.78 16.09 2.11
CA ARG A 212 22.89 14.91 2.95
C ARG A 212 22.46 13.63 2.22
N LEU A 213 23.16 12.55 2.52
CA LEU A 213 22.80 11.20 2.08
C LEU A 213 22.22 10.40 3.25
N LEU A 214 21.28 9.53 2.97
CA LEU A 214 20.84 8.47 3.86
C LEU A 214 21.00 7.12 3.15
N THR A 215 21.70 6.20 3.82
CA THR A 215 21.91 4.84 3.34
C THR A 215 21.59 3.84 4.43
N ASP A 216 21.49 2.58 4.10
CA ASP A 216 21.59 1.50 5.06
C ASP A 216 23.04 1.35 5.58
N ASN A 217 23.29 0.31 6.38
CA ASN A 217 24.61 -0.03 6.89
C ASN A 217 25.40 -0.98 5.98
N GLY A 218 25.01 -1.13 4.72
CA GLY A 218 25.68 -2.00 3.74
C GLY A 218 27.17 -1.72 3.59
N SER A 219 27.93 -2.76 3.29
CA SER A 219 29.39 -2.66 3.11
C SER A 219 29.85 -1.63 2.06
N PRO A 220 29.14 -1.41 0.94
CA PRO A 220 29.50 -0.38 -0.05
C PRO A 220 29.60 1.00 0.57
N TYR A 221 28.62 1.37 1.37
CA TYR A 221 28.50 2.69 1.98
C TYR A 221 29.42 2.91 3.19
N ARG A 222 29.98 1.82 3.72
CA ARG A 222 30.99 1.86 4.80
C ARG A 222 32.41 1.91 4.26
N SER A 223 32.62 1.73 2.96
CA SER A 223 33.95 1.67 2.35
C SER A 223 34.68 3.01 2.40
N ARG A 224 36.01 2.96 2.52
CA ARG A 224 36.89 4.14 2.50
C ARG A 224 36.76 4.93 1.18
N VAL A 225 36.54 4.24 0.06
CA VAL A 225 36.39 4.86 -1.27
C VAL A 225 35.09 5.67 -1.34
N PHE A 226 33.98 5.13 -0.85
CA PHE A 226 32.72 5.85 -0.77
C PHE A 226 32.82 7.07 0.17
N ALA A 227 33.46 6.92 1.32
CA ALA A 227 33.69 8.01 2.25
C ALA A 227 34.57 9.13 1.65
N ARG A 228 35.56 8.78 0.83
CA ARG A 228 36.40 9.78 0.11
C ARG A 228 35.58 10.52 -0.92
N ALA A 229 34.82 9.82 -1.78
CA ALA A 229 33.97 10.42 -2.80
C ALA A 229 32.93 11.38 -2.19
N ARG A 230 32.28 10.96 -1.10
CA ARG A 230 31.33 11.79 -0.37
C ARG A 230 31.95 13.09 0.16
N ARG A 231 33.14 12.98 0.80
CA ARG A 231 33.87 14.16 1.31
C ARG A 231 34.25 15.12 0.19
N TRP A 232 34.76 14.60 -0.91
CA TRP A 232 35.09 15.39 -2.10
C TRP A 232 33.87 16.13 -2.66
N LEU A 233 32.68 15.52 -2.63
CA LEU A 233 31.41 16.13 -3.04
C LEU A 233 30.86 17.13 -2.04
N GLY A 234 31.39 17.22 -0.82
CA GLY A 234 30.93 18.11 0.24
C GLY A 234 29.60 17.66 0.88
N VAL A 235 29.21 16.39 0.75
CA VAL A 235 27.90 15.91 1.18
C VAL A 235 27.96 15.19 2.54
N ARG A 236 27.07 15.53 3.46
CA ARG A 236 26.93 14.85 4.75
C ARG A 236 26.34 13.44 4.57
N HIS A 237 26.62 12.51 5.47
CA HIS A 237 26.14 11.14 5.41
C HIS A 237 25.54 10.67 6.73
N SER A 238 24.32 10.24 6.68
CA SER A 238 23.63 9.56 7.76
C SER A 238 23.35 8.11 7.34
N ARG A 239 23.40 7.20 8.30
CA ARG A 239 23.04 5.81 8.12
C ARG A 239 21.82 5.47 8.95
N THR A 240 21.01 4.52 8.47
CA THR A 240 19.86 4.02 9.23
C THR A 240 20.34 3.41 10.55
N ARG A 241 19.55 3.60 11.61
CA ARG A 241 19.84 2.91 12.88
C ARG A 241 19.64 1.42 12.69
N PRO A 242 20.44 0.55 13.37
CA PRO A 242 20.21 -0.88 13.37
C PRO A 242 18.73 -1.18 13.74
N TYR A 243 18.16 -2.17 13.09
CA TYR A 243 16.77 -2.62 13.29
C TYR A 243 15.66 -1.58 13.01
N ARG A 244 15.98 -0.43 12.38
CA ARG A 244 15.01 0.56 11.92
C ARG A 244 15.13 0.82 10.40
N PRO A 245 14.87 -0.17 9.53
CA PRO A 245 14.98 -0.02 8.07
C PRO A 245 14.00 1.01 7.51
N GLN A 246 12.91 1.28 8.22
CA GLN A 246 11.85 2.21 7.82
C GLN A 246 12.36 3.63 7.48
N THR A 247 13.54 4.02 7.96
CA THR A 247 14.14 5.32 7.63
C THR A 247 14.57 5.44 6.17
N ASN A 248 14.90 4.34 5.46
CA ASN A 248 15.21 4.34 4.02
C ASN A 248 13.99 4.07 3.11
N GLY A 249 12.80 4.12 3.67
CA GLY A 249 11.56 3.72 3.02
C GLY A 249 11.24 4.39 1.67
N LYS A 250 11.85 5.55 1.35
CA LYS A 250 11.63 6.22 0.05
C LYS A 250 12.35 5.51 -1.08
N ALA A 251 13.61 5.11 -0.89
CA ALA A 251 14.35 4.32 -1.86
C ALA A 251 13.75 2.90 -1.99
N GLU A 252 13.45 2.24 -0.86
CA GLU A 252 12.79 0.92 -0.85
C GLU A 252 11.44 0.95 -1.59
N ARG A 253 10.64 2.01 -1.37
CA ARG A 253 9.36 2.18 -2.07
C ARG A 253 9.55 2.35 -3.58
N TRP A 254 10.55 3.13 -4.00
CA TRP A 254 10.85 3.29 -5.42
C TRP A 254 11.33 1.98 -6.04
N ILE A 255 12.22 1.26 -5.36
CA ILE A 255 12.67 -0.07 -5.81
C ILE A 255 11.46 -1.00 -6.02
N ARG A 256 10.52 -1.04 -5.08
CA ARG A 256 9.30 -1.82 -5.22
C ARG A 256 8.50 -1.40 -6.45
N THR A 257 8.37 -0.09 -6.68
CA THR A 257 7.66 0.47 -7.83
C THR A 257 8.29 0.07 -9.14
N VAL A 258 9.62 0.26 -9.32
CA VAL A 258 10.30 -0.10 -10.57
C VAL A 258 10.29 -1.61 -10.82
N LEU A 259 10.33 -2.43 -9.77
CA LEU A 259 10.22 -3.87 -9.92
C LEU A 259 8.83 -4.29 -10.41
N SER A 260 7.77 -3.72 -9.85
CA SER A 260 6.38 -4.08 -10.18
C SER A 260 5.88 -3.44 -11.47
N GLU A 261 6.33 -2.24 -11.82
CA GLU A 261 5.80 -1.46 -12.95
C GLU A 261 6.74 -1.49 -14.18
N CYS A 262 7.95 -2.06 -14.07
CA CYS A 262 8.92 -2.16 -15.17
C CYS A 262 9.69 -3.49 -15.16
N LEU A 263 10.64 -3.66 -14.24
CA LEU A 263 11.66 -4.71 -14.34
C LEU A 263 11.13 -6.15 -14.18
N TYR A 264 9.92 -6.33 -13.64
CA TYR A 264 9.25 -7.62 -13.49
C TYR A 264 7.94 -7.72 -14.28
N LEU A 265 7.53 -6.65 -14.92
CA LEU A 265 6.35 -6.63 -15.78
C LEU A 265 6.66 -7.26 -17.14
N GLU A 266 7.85 -6.98 -17.65
CA GLU A 266 8.29 -7.42 -18.98
C GLU A 266 9.38 -8.47 -18.89
N VAL A 267 9.51 -9.21 -19.99
CA VAL A 267 10.53 -10.23 -20.17
C VAL A 267 11.64 -9.66 -21.05
N PHE A 268 12.79 -9.39 -20.46
CA PHE A 268 13.95 -8.89 -21.18
C PHE A 268 14.79 -10.03 -21.74
N ARG A 269 15.21 -9.89 -22.99
CA ARG A 269 16.03 -10.87 -23.72
C ARG A 269 17.53 -10.59 -23.58
N SER A 270 17.90 -9.33 -23.30
CA SER A 270 19.28 -8.89 -23.13
C SER A 270 19.43 -7.89 -21.97
N PRO A 271 20.66 -7.71 -21.43
CA PRO A 271 20.94 -6.64 -20.47
C PRO A 271 20.65 -5.24 -21.02
N ASP A 272 20.96 -4.99 -22.30
CA ASP A 272 20.75 -3.69 -22.95
C ASP A 272 19.26 -3.34 -23.05
N GLU A 273 18.43 -4.33 -23.40
CA GLU A 273 16.97 -4.16 -23.43
C GLU A 273 16.44 -3.76 -22.05
N ARG A 274 16.90 -4.42 -20.98
CA ARG A 274 16.54 -4.08 -19.61
C ARG A 274 17.04 -2.69 -19.19
N GLN A 275 18.25 -2.33 -19.58
CA GLN A 275 18.82 -1.01 -19.31
C GLN A 275 17.98 0.09 -19.96
N LEU A 276 17.64 -0.07 -21.24
CA LEU A 276 16.81 0.87 -21.98
C LEU A 276 15.40 1.00 -21.38
N ALA A 277 14.80 -0.11 -20.94
CA ALA A 277 13.52 -0.09 -20.27
C ALA A 277 13.58 0.67 -18.94
N LEU A 278 14.65 0.49 -18.16
CA LEU A 278 14.87 1.24 -16.92
C LEU A 278 15.00 2.75 -17.20
N GLU A 279 15.76 3.15 -18.19
CA GLU A 279 15.94 4.57 -18.56
C GLU A 279 14.59 5.22 -18.92
N ARG A 280 13.82 4.57 -19.81
CA ARG A 280 12.47 5.01 -20.17
C ARG A 280 11.54 5.09 -18.98
N PHE A 281 11.63 4.13 -18.07
CA PHE A 281 10.82 4.12 -16.86
C PHE A 281 11.20 5.27 -15.91
N ILE A 282 12.49 5.57 -15.74
CA ILE A 282 12.95 6.71 -14.92
C ILE A 282 12.41 8.03 -15.47
N ASP A 283 12.47 8.21 -16.80
CA ASP A 283 11.91 9.40 -17.43
C ASP A 283 10.39 9.50 -17.26
N TYR A 284 9.68 8.41 -17.47
CA TYR A 284 8.23 8.33 -17.20
C TYR A 284 7.91 8.64 -15.72
N TYR A 285 8.63 7.99 -14.81
CA TYR A 285 8.45 8.17 -13.38
C TYR A 285 8.64 9.61 -12.95
N ASN A 286 9.72 10.24 -13.41
CA ASN A 286 10.06 11.61 -13.03
C ASN A 286 9.14 12.65 -13.68
N ALA A 287 8.69 12.42 -14.93
CA ALA A 287 7.99 13.43 -15.71
C ALA A 287 6.47 13.27 -15.77
N ARG A 288 5.96 12.03 -15.67
CA ARG A 288 4.55 11.72 -15.97
C ARG A 288 3.81 10.98 -14.85
N ARG A 289 4.50 10.20 -14.03
CA ARG A 289 3.85 9.39 -13.00
C ARG A 289 3.42 10.27 -11.82
N PRO A 290 2.10 10.34 -11.50
CA PRO A 290 1.63 11.09 -10.33
C PRO A 290 1.96 10.36 -9.03
N HIS A 291 2.28 11.12 -7.98
CA HIS A 291 2.62 10.60 -6.66
C HIS A 291 1.71 11.14 -5.57
N LEU A 292 0.92 10.28 -4.93
CA LEU A 292 0.02 10.66 -3.85
C LEU A 292 0.77 11.29 -2.65
N GLY A 293 2.00 10.84 -2.37
CA GLY A 293 2.82 11.38 -1.26
C GLY A 293 3.36 12.78 -1.48
N ILE A 294 3.16 13.37 -2.66
CA ILE A 294 3.48 14.77 -2.99
C ILE A 294 2.28 15.46 -3.65
N GLY A 295 1.07 15.10 -3.19
CA GLY A 295 -0.18 15.73 -3.61
C GLY A 295 -0.60 15.46 -5.05
N GLY A 296 -0.30 14.27 -5.58
CA GLY A 296 -0.65 13.88 -6.95
C GLY A 296 0.24 14.49 -8.05
N ARG A 297 1.25 15.25 -7.69
CA ARG A 297 2.23 15.82 -8.63
C ARG A 297 3.21 14.78 -9.14
N THR A 298 3.84 15.06 -10.28
CA THR A 298 5.03 14.33 -10.71
C THR A 298 6.27 14.85 -9.96
N PRO A 299 7.37 14.06 -9.84
CA PRO A 299 8.62 14.54 -9.26
C PRO A 299 9.16 15.82 -9.90
N ARG A 300 9.09 15.95 -11.23
CA ARG A 300 9.51 17.17 -11.94
C ARG A 300 8.63 18.38 -11.64
N GLN A 301 7.32 18.21 -11.58
CA GLN A 301 6.40 19.30 -11.19
C GLN A 301 6.68 19.76 -9.76
N ARG A 302 6.86 18.80 -8.83
CA ARG A 302 7.19 19.14 -7.44
C ARG A 302 8.52 19.84 -7.31
N LEU A 303 9.54 19.44 -8.10
CA LEU A 303 10.82 20.13 -8.14
C LEU A 303 10.65 21.57 -8.63
N ALA A 304 9.95 21.76 -9.74
CA ALA A 304 9.73 23.10 -10.30
C ALA A 304 9.05 24.04 -9.30
N GLU A 305 8.01 23.56 -8.59
CA GLU A 305 7.33 24.32 -7.53
C GLU A 305 8.28 24.73 -6.40
N LEU A 306 9.13 23.79 -5.94
CA LEU A 306 10.04 24.05 -4.82
C LEU A 306 11.27 24.90 -5.18
N LEU A 307 11.62 24.97 -6.46
CA LEU A 307 12.69 25.86 -6.93
C LEU A 307 12.19 27.26 -7.23
N ALA A 308 10.88 27.43 -7.45
CA ALA A 308 10.25 28.74 -7.68
C ALA A 308 9.79 29.44 -6.40
N ALA A 309 9.73 28.72 -5.28
CA ALA A 309 9.32 29.21 -3.96
C ALA A 309 10.50 29.80 -3.17
#